data_8f8f72905cb64ca7b3a2a861975d4670
#
_entry.id   8f8f72905cb64ca7b3a2a861975d4670
#
_cell.length_a   1.000
_cell.length_b   1.000
_cell.length_c   1.000
_cell.angle_alpha   90.00
_cell.angle_beta   90.00
_cell.angle_gamma   90.00
#
_symmetry.space_group_name_H-M   'P 1'
#
loop_
_entity.id
_entity.type
_entity.pdbx_description
1 polymer ?
#
loop_
_entity_poly.entity_id
_entity_poly.type
_entity_poly.pdbx_seq_one_letter_code
_entity_poly.pdbx_strand_id
1 'polypeptide(L)'
;MSPIPANDHSNKSKRFHVHITGFGPFGDHTINPSWQAVKQLHQTTLESRPAPLAASSSRSKSSITAISPPSSNGSSSTRPIHFSSTLIPVTYASSLSIVPALHTTSTDPKPDLIIHVGVGAPYSLTLEALARKFSYDKPDVDQTYAPLDHETGHRGFTGLGEVSDRSDEVLHSRIDMDKVLRASRGEGGGVEFLRISKDAGLFLCEFTFYASMAWAKFLATTHYNDAETARRDVDGIGSNEKRQETPVQFIHVPPVGLPYSLPELTQALRIIIWAIVNEGGL
;
A
#
# COMPACT_ATOMS: atom_id res chain seq x y z
N MET A 1 -51.98 -13.44 -17.11
CA MET A 1 -50.58 -13.82 -17.04
C MET A 1 -49.75 -12.54 -17.05
N SER A 2 -49.26 -12.13 -15.89
CA SER A 2 -48.42 -10.93 -15.76
C SER A 2 -46.96 -11.34 -16.03
N PRO A 3 -46.18 -10.54 -16.75
CA PRO A 3 -44.77 -10.86 -17.02
C PRO A 3 -43.93 -10.74 -15.75
N ILE A 4 -43.10 -11.75 -15.53
CA ILE A 4 -42.09 -11.79 -14.47
C ILE A 4 -41.06 -10.69 -14.77
N PRO A 5 -40.68 -9.83 -13.80
CA PRO A 5 -39.62 -8.84 -14.03
C PRO A 5 -38.30 -9.55 -14.26
N ALA A 6 -37.62 -9.18 -15.34
CA ALA A 6 -36.27 -9.63 -15.64
C ALA A 6 -35.32 -9.19 -14.51
N ASN A 7 -34.62 -10.14 -13.92
CA ASN A 7 -33.52 -9.89 -12.98
C ASN A 7 -32.41 -9.11 -13.71
N ASP A 8 -32.33 -7.82 -13.46
CA ASP A 8 -31.24 -6.99 -13.89
C ASP A 8 -30.00 -7.35 -13.03
N HIS A 9 -29.30 -8.38 -13.47
CA HIS A 9 -27.91 -8.62 -12.99
C HIS A 9 -27.01 -7.57 -13.62
N SER A 10 -27.11 -6.33 -13.14
CA SER A 10 -26.13 -5.31 -13.43
C SER A 10 -24.78 -5.85 -12.94
N ASN A 11 -23.90 -6.19 -13.89
CA ASN A 11 -22.51 -6.55 -13.68
C ASN A 11 -21.79 -5.31 -13.10
N LYS A 12 -21.99 -5.04 -11.80
CA LYS A 12 -21.19 -4.04 -11.05
C LYS A 12 -19.78 -4.58 -11.07
N SER A 13 -18.94 -4.02 -11.93
CA SER A 13 -17.50 -4.29 -11.91
C SER A 13 -17.03 -4.21 -10.47
N LYS A 14 -16.48 -5.32 -9.95
CA LYS A 14 -16.00 -5.42 -8.56
C LYS A 14 -15.00 -4.30 -8.32
N ARG A 15 -15.31 -3.39 -7.38
CA ARG A 15 -14.41 -2.29 -6.99
C ARG A 15 -13.13 -2.87 -6.41
N PHE A 16 -12.00 -2.30 -6.78
CA PHE A 16 -10.70 -2.68 -6.23
C PHE A 16 -10.51 -1.97 -4.89
N HIS A 17 -10.34 -2.73 -3.82
CA HIS A 17 -10.22 -2.19 -2.48
C HIS A 17 -8.75 -2.02 -2.09
N VAL A 18 -8.33 -0.79 -1.82
CA VAL A 18 -6.99 -0.46 -1.32
C VAL A 18 -7.09 -0.01 0.14
N HIS A 19 -6.43 -0.75 1.03
CA HIS A 19 -6.27 -0.31 2.42
C HIS A 19 -4.95 0.43 2.58
N ILE A 20 -5.00 1.65 3.12
CA ILE A 20 -3.83 2.50 3.27
C ILE A 20 -3.57 2.78 4.74
N THR A 21 -2.34 2.65 5.20
CA THR A 21 -1.95 3.08 6.54
C THR A 21 -1.06 4.30 6.50
N GLY A 22 -1.14 5.12 7.54
CA GLY A 22 -0.22 6.21 7.82
C GLY A 22 0.21 6.17 9.27
N PHE A 23 1.34 6.80 9.58
CA PHE A 23 1.88 6.77 10.94
C PHE A 23 1.44 7.97 11.79
N GLY A 24 1.34 7.72 13.09
CA GLY A 24 1.11 8.72 14.11
C GLY A 24 2.29 9.69 14.30
N PRO A 25 2.17 10.66 15.23
CA PRO A 25 3.26 11.60 15.56
C PRO A 25 4.50 10.86 16.09
N PHE A 26 5.69 11.38 15.77
CA PHE A 26 6.97 10.91 16.34
C PHE A 26 8.07 11.95 16.17
N GLY A 27 9.04 11.99 17.11
CA GLY A 27 10.13 12.97 17.07
C GLY A 27 9.60 14.41 16.89
N ASP A 28 10.17 15.15 15.96
CA ASP A 28 9.77 16.52 15.62
C ASP A 28 8.47 16.60 14.81
N HIS A 29 7.96 15.45 14.35
CA HIS A 29 6.71 15.37 13.59
C HIS A 29 5.50 15.28 14.53
N THR A 30 5.12 16.37 15.19
CA THR A 30 3.88 16.47 15.98
C THR A 30 2.63 16.23 15.15
N ILE A 31 2.73 16.49 13.84
CA ILE A 31 1.74 16.16 12.83
C ILE A 31 2.47 15.37 11.73
N ASN A 32 2.23 14.06 11.67
CA ASN A 32 2.92 13.22 10.69
C ASN A 32 2.35 13.41 9.28
N PRO A 33 3.17 13.83 8.29
CA PRO A 33 2.74 14.04 6.90
C PRO A 33 2.05 12.83 6.27
N SER A 34 2.51 11.62 6.59
CA SER A 34 1.95 10.40 6.03
C SER A 34 0.48 10.22 6.41
N TRP A 35 0.15 10.34 7.71
CA TRP A 35 -1.24 10.27 8.15
C TRP A 35 -2.08 11.41 7.63
N GLN A 36 -1.54 12.64 7.57
CA GLN A 36 -2.27 13.79 7.05
C GLN A 36 -2.71 13.59 5.60
N ALA A 37 -1.86 13.00 4.76
CA ALA A 37 -2.20 12.70 3.37
C ALA A 37 -3.14 11.49 3.25
N VAL A 38 -2.88 10.42 4.00
CA VAL A 38 -3.65 9.16 3.96
C VAL A 38 -5.09 9.35 4.42
N LYS A 39 -5.31 10.07 5.53
CA LYS A 39 -6.67 10.27 6.06
C LYS A 39 -7.61 10.99 5.08
N GLN A 40 -7.07 11.75 4.11
CA GLN A 40 -7.85 12.43 3.09
C GLN A 40 -8.35 11.49 1.99
N LEU A 41 -7.79 10.27 1.93
CA LEU A 41 -8.24 9.24 1.01
C LEU A 41 -9.31 8.34 1.62
N HIS A 42 -9.46 8.34 2.96
CA HIS A 42 -10.39 7.46 3.67
C HIS A 42 -11.82 7.59 3.14
N GLN A 43 -12.44 6.44 2.82
CA GLN A 43 -13.81 6.32 2.27
C GLN A 43 -14.04 7.11 0.97
N THR A 44 -12.98 7.43 0.23
CA THR A 44 -13.11 8.01 -1.11
C THR A 44 -13.02 6.91 -2.18
N THR A 45 -13.45 7.24 -3.40
CA THR A 45 -13.33 6.36 -4.57
C THR A 45 -12.64 7.12 -5.71
N LEU A 46 -11.78 6.41 -6.42
CA LEU A 46 -11.10 6.88 -7.61
C LEU A 46 -11.68 6.15 -8.82
N GLU A 47 -12.56 6.83 -9.56
CA GLU A 47 -13.30 6.22 -10.67
C GLU A 47 -12.51 6.21 -11.99
N SER A 48 -11.50 7.08 -12.11
CA SER A 48 -10.69 7.24 -13.31
C SER A 48 -9.27 7.66 -12.95
N ARG A 49 -8.41 7.74 -13.97
CA ARG A 49 -7.04 8.26 -13.79
C ARG A 49 -7.09 9.65 -13.19
N PRO A 50 -6.34 9.91 -12.08
CA PRO A 50 -6.29 11.25 -11.48
C PRO A 50 -5.65 12.26 -12.43
N ALA A 51 -6.07 13.52 -12.32
CA ALA A 51 -5.38 14.61 -13.00
C ALA A 51 -3.91 14.67 -12.56
N PRO A 52 -2.98 14.96 -13.49
CA PRO A 52 -1.56 15.10 -13.15
C PRO A 52 -1.34 16.25 -12.16
N LEU A 53 -0.25 16.17 -11.40
CA LEU A 53 0.20 17.29 -10.61
C LEU A 53 0.54 18.45 -11.54
N ALA A 54 0.04 19.65 -11.21
CA ALA A 54 0.43 20.86 -11.93
C ALA A 54 1.94 21.06 -11.79
N ALA A 55 2.63 21.39 -12.88
CA ALA A 55 4.03 21.78 -12.83
C ALA A 55 4.18 22.97 -11.89
N SER A 56 5.05 22.87 -10.87
CA SER A 56 5.26 23.98 -9.94
C SER A 56 5.76 25.18 -10.74
N SER A 57 5.04 26.29 -10.65
CA SER A 57 5.23 27.51 -11.44
C SER A 57 6.54 28.27 -11.16
N SER A 58 7.54 27.66 -10.54
CA SER A 58 8.85 28.23 -10.23
C SER A 58 9.98 27.80 -11.18
N ARG A 59 9.68 27.06 -12.25
CA ARG A 59 10.67 26.76 -13.31
C ARG A 59 10.24 27.32 -14.66
N SER A 60 10.89 28.43 -15.01
CA SER A 60 11.18 28.96 -16.35
C SER A 60 10.08 28.78 -17.41
N LYS A 61 9.49 29.92 -17.75
CA LYS A 61 8.71 30.14 -18.97
C LYS A 61 9.52 29.72 -20.21
N SER A 62 9.16 28.63 -20.81
CA SER A 62 9.38 28.41 -22.23
C SER A 62 8.01 28.09 -22.83
N SER A 63 7.53 29.02 -23.64
CA SER A 63 6.28 28.96 -24.36
C SER A 63 6.34 27.79 -25.37
N ILE A 64 5.55 26.76 -25.12
CA ILE A 64 5.22 25.75 -26.15
C ILE A 64 3.72 25.75 -26.33
N THR A 65 3.32 26.03 -27.56
CA THR A 65 1.97 26.06 -28.09
C THR A 65 1.20 24.81 -27.70
N ALA A 66 0.00 24.99 -27.14
CA ALA A 66 -0.92 23.94 -26.79
C ALA A 66 -1.29 23.10 -28.04
N ILE A 67 -0.76 21.90 -28.13
CA ILE A 67 -1.23 20.87 -29.06
C ILE A 67 -2.28 20.06 -28.27
N SER A 68 -3.51 20.07 -28.77
CA SER A 68 -4.60 19.26 -28.22
C SER A 68 -4.18 17.78 -28.16
N PRO A 69 -4.46 17.08 -27.06
CA PRO A 69 -4.09 15.66 -26.95
C PRO A 69 -4.87 14.84 -27.98
N PRO A 70 -4.25 13.83 -28.60
CA PRO A 70 -4.97 12.92 -29.47
C PRO A 70 -6.01 12.16 -28.65
N SER A 71 -7.25 12.15 -29.11
CA SER A 71 -8.32 11.33 -28.58
C SER A 71 -7.99 9.86 -28.82
N SER A 72 -7.38 9.21 -27.84
CA SER A 72 -7.23 7.76 -27.85
C SER A 72 -8.56 7.12 -27.46
N ASN A 73 -9.36 6.73 -28.45
CA ASN A 73 -10.42 5.76 -28.30
C ASN A 73 -9.83 4.37 -28.04
N GLY A 74 -9.35 4.17 -26.83
CA GLY A 74 -9.01 2.87 -26.27
C GLY A 74 -9.78 2.74 -24.98
N SER A 75 -10.92 2.05 -25.00
CA SER A 75 -11.66 1.66 -23.79
C SER A 75 -10.84 0.67 -22.99
N SER A 76 -9.77 1.16 -22.35
CA SER A 76 -9.16 0.44 -21.23
C SER A 76 -10.13 0.60 -20.04
N SER A 77 -10.84 -0.48 -19.68
CA SER A 77 -11.71 -0.46 -18.53
C SER A 77 -10.85 -0.28 -17.27
N THR A 78 -10.76 0.96 -16.81
CA THR A 78 -10.10 1.26 -15.53
C THR A 78 -10.95 0.68 -14.40
N ARG A 79 -10.29 0.01 -13.44
CA ARG A 79 -10.96 -0.51 -12.26
C ARG A 79 -11.18 0.63 -11.25
N PRO A 80 -12.42 0.90 -10.78
CA PRO A 80 -12.65 1.84 -9.70
C PRO A 80 -11.94 1.40 -8.43
N ILE A 81 -11.25 2.33 -7.76
CA ILE A 81 -10.45 2.05 -6.55
C ILE A 81 -11.15 2.68 -5.36
N HIS A 82 -11.55 1.85 -4.39
CA HIS A 82 -12.10 2.31 -3.12
C HIS A 82 -11.02 2.29 -2.05
N PHE A 83 -10.98 3.32 -1.19
CA PHE A 83 -9.97 3.48 -0.15
C PHE A 83 -10.55 3.32 1.25
N SER A 84 -9.87 2.53 2.07
CA SER A 84 -10.00 2.56 3.53
C SER A 84 -8.66 2.89 4.16
N SER A 85 -8.63 3.39 5.40
CA SER A 85 -7.36 3.74 6.03
C SER A 85 -7.35 3.47 7.53
N THR A 86 -6.12 3.23 8.06
CA THR A 86 -5.84 3.05 9.48
C THR A 86 -4.58 3.82 9.87
N LEU A 87 -4.61 4.46 11.04
CA LEU A 87 -3.43 5.06 11.66
C LEU A 87 -2.67 3.99 12.43
N ILE A 88 -1.35 3.92 12.25
CA ILE A 88 -0.45 3.08 13.03
C ILE A 88 0.36 3.97 13.99
N PRO A 89 0.24 3.84 15.31
CA PRO A 89 1.16 4.47 16.25
C PRO A 89 2.60 4.03 15.98
N VAL A 90 3.58 4.92 16.23
CA VAL A 90 4.99 4.67 15.89
C VAL A 90 5.65 3.79 16.96
N THR A 91 5.10 2.59 17.17
CA THR A 91 5.61 1.58 18.08
C THR A 91 5.67 0.21 17.42
N TYR A 92 6.65 -0.62 17.82
CA TYR A 92 6.74 -2.01 17.36
C TYR A 92 5.52 -2.82 17.77
N ALA A 93 5.03 -2.60 18.99
CA ALA A 93 3.82 -3.27 19.50
C ALA A 93 2.60 -2.98 18.63
N SER A 94 2.40 -1.72 18.21
CA SER A 94 1.28 -1.34 17.34
C SER A 94 1.41 -1.98 15.95
N SER A 95 2.61 -2.00 15.37
CA SER A 95 2.83 -2.68 14.09
C SER A 95 2.53 -4.17 14.18
N LEU A 96 2.99 -4.84 15.25
CA LEU A 96 2.72 -6.26 15.49
C LEU A 96 1.26 -6.59 15.76
N SER A 97 0.48 -5.67 16.27
CA SER A 97 -0.96 -5.85 16.53
C SER A 97 -1.83 -5.50 15.31
N ILE A 98 -1.58 -4.33 14.69
CA ILE A 98 -2.44 -3.80 13.61
C ILE A 98 -2.19 -4.53 12.30
N VAL A 99 -0.92 -4.77 11.93
CA VAL A 99 -0.59 -5.36 10.63
C VAL A 99 -1.25 -6.73 10.41
N PRO A 100 -1.18 -7.69 11.36
CA PRO A 100 -1.90 -8.96 11.21
C PRO A 100 -3.40 -8.77 10.98
N ALA A 101 -4.02 -7.84 11.70
CA ALA A 101 -5.44 -7.57 11.57
C ALA A 101 -5.84 -7.10 10.16
N LEU A 102 -4.97 -6.35 9.45
CA LEU A 102 -5.22 -5.94 8.07
C LEU A 102 -5.31 -7.12 7.08
N HIS A 103 -4.65 -8.23 7.42
CA HIS A 103 -4.60 -9.42 6.57
C HIS A 103 -5.61 -10.50 6.97
N THR A 104 -5.99 -10.58 8.25
CA THR A 104 -6.75 -11.70 8.82
C THR A 104 -8.19 -11.36 9.17
N THR A 105 -8.48 -10.10 9.54
CA THR A 105 -9.84 -9.72 9.92
C THR A 105 -10.78 -9.84 8.72
N SER A 106 -12.01 -10.23 9.04
CA SER A 106 -13.15 -10.20 8.14
C SER A 106 -13.55 -8.74 7.84
N THR A 107 -12.60 -7.92 7.38
CA THR A 107 -12.96 -6.62 6.82
C THR A 107 -13.68 -6.91 5.51
N ASP A 108 -14.96 -6.65 5.47
CA ASP A 108 -15.72 -6.74 4.24
C ASP A 108 -15.81 -5.34 3.61
N PRO A 109 -15.23 -5.15 2.45
CA PRO A 109 -14.44 -6.10 1.65
C PRO A 109 -12.98 -6.23 2.14
N LYS A 110 -12.40 -7.45 1.98
CA LYS A 110 -10.97 -7.69 2.17
C LYS A 110 -10.16 -6.80 1.21
N PRO A 111 -9.03 -6.21 1.64
CA PRO A 111 -8.17 -5.44 0.73
C PRO A 111 -7.60 -6.29 -0.41
N ASP A 112 -7.68 -5.77 -1.64
CA ASP A 112 -6.99 -6.32 -2.81
C ASP A 112 -5.52 -5.85 -2.84
N LEU A 113 -5.19 -4.75 -2.13
CA LEU A 113 -3.84 -4.18 -2.00
C LEU A 113 -3.72 -3.47 -0.65
N ILE A 114 -2.59 -3.65 0.03
CA ILE A 114 -2.25 -2.89 1.23
C ILE A 114 -1.08 -1.94 0.91
N ILE A 115 -1.24 -0.67 1.29
CA ILE A 115 -0.21 0.36 1.14
C ILE A 115 0.11 0.97 2.50
N HIS A 116 1.38 0.93 2.88
CA HIS A 116 1.87 1.66 4.04
C HIS A 116 2.53 2.96 3.59
N VAL A 117 2.21 4.06 4.26
CA VAL A 117 2.79 5.38 3.94
C VAL A 117 3.51 5.91 5.17
N GLY A 118 4.80 6.22 5.02
CA GLY A 118 5.64 6.81 6.06
C GLY A 118 6.21 8.16 5.62
N VAL A 119 6.74 8.96 6.56
CA VAL A 119 7.52 10.15 6.23
C VAL A 119 8.97 9.76 6.01
N GLY A 120 9.52 10.19 4.87
CA GLY A 120 10.92 9.95 4.49
C GLY A 120 11.71 11.24 4.33
N ALA A 121 12.76 11.17 3.53
CA ALA A 121 13.64 12.31 3.27
C ALA A 121 12.93 13.44 2.51
N PRO A 122 13.31 14.71 2.74
CA PRO A 122 12.84 15.84 1.93
C PRO A 122 13.10 15.63 0.43
N TYR A 123 12.30 16.29 -0.39
CA TYR A 123 12.45 16.38 -1.85
C TYR A 123 12.33 15.04 -2.61
N SER A 124 11.74 13.99 -2.01
CA SER A 124 11.44 12.77 -2.75
C SER A 124 10.24 12.00 -2.21
N LEU A 125 9.41 11.49 -3.12
CA LEU A 125 8.56 10.35 -2.84
C LEU A 125 9.33 9.07 -3.21
N THR A 126 9.15 8.02 -2.41
CA THR A 126 9.95 6.82 -2.61
C THR A 126 9.07 5.57 -2.57
N LEU A 127 9.18 4.74 -3.59
CA LEU A 127 8.64 3.37 -3.60
C LEU A 127 9.71 2.45 -3.02
N GLU A 128 9.43 1.83 -1.89
CA GLU A 128 10.38 0.91 -1.26
C GLU A 128 10.28 -0.47 -1.91
N ALA A 129 11.40 -0.98 -2.43
CA ALA A 129 11.43 -2.22 -3.18
C ALA A 129 11.50 -3.46 -2.30
N LEU A 130 12.03 -3.32 -1.09
CA LEU A 130 12.26 -4.44 -0.19
C LEU A 130 12.23 -4.00 1.27
N ALA A 131 12.14 -4.99 2.16
CA ALA A 131 12.34 -4.82 3.58
C ALA A 131 13.13 -6.02 4.15
N ARG A 132 13.90 -5.75 5.20
CA ARG A 132 14.74 -6.72 5.91
C ARG A 132 14.06 -7.22 7.17
N LYS A 133 14.36 -8.45 7.58
CA LYS A 133 13.80 -9.09 8.77
C LYS A 133 14.40 -8.53 10.07
N PHE A 134 15.69 -8.23 10.07
CA PHE A 134 16.51 -7.91 11.23
C PHE A 134 17.20 -6.55 11.14
N SER A 135 17.96 -6.20 12.18
CA SER A 135 18.73 -4.97 12.33
C SER A 135 17.93 -3.73 12.76
N TYR A 136 16.87 -3.94 13.55
CA TYR A 136 16.03 -2.86 14.08
C TYR A 136 16.49 -2.45 15.47
N ASP A 137 17.65 -1.82 15.57
CA ASP A 137 18.36 -1.53 16.83
C ASP A 137 17.99 -0.17 17.43
N LYS A 138 17.01 0.54 16.87
CA LYS A 138 16.51 1.81 17.38
C LYS A 138 15.24 1.59 18.22
N PRO A 139 15.13 2.22 19.40
CA PRO A 139 13.89 2.16 20.17
C PRO A 139 12.78 2.99 19.49
N ASP A 140 11.54 2.59 19.69
CA ASP A 140 10.36 3.33 19.25
C ASP A 140 10.05 4.54 20.15
N VAL A 141 8.89 5.17 19.94
CA VAL A 141 8.50 6.35 20.74
C VAL A 141 8.27 6.05 22.21
N ASP A 142 7.96 4.81 22.55
CA ASP A 142 7.78 4.33 23.92
C ASP A 142 9.09 3.79 24.53
N GLN A 143 10.23 4.05 23.89
CA GLN A 143 11.56 3.55 24.26
C GLN A 143 11.65 2.01 24.26
N THR A 144 10.78 1.35 23.53
CA THR A 144 10.76 -0.10 23.36
C THR A 144 11.48 -0.49 22.07
N TYR A 145 12.29 -1.53 22.15
CA TYR A 145 13.01 -2.07 21.00
C TYR A 145 12.17 -3.10 20.24
N ALA A 146 12.52 -3.33 18.98
CA ALA A 146 12.00 -4.46 18.23
C ALA A 146 12.26 -5.79 18.98
N PRO A 147 11.41 -6.81 18.79
CA PRO A 147 11.63 -8.12 19.39
C PRO A 147 13.03 -8.66 19.15
N LEU A 148 13.60 -9.32 20.16
CA LEU A 148 14.88 -9.99 20.08
C LEU A 148 14.65 -11.44 19.63
N ASP A 149 15.30 -11.83 18.56
CA ASP A 149 15.43 -13.24 18.19
C ASP A 149 16.52 -13.87 19.05
N HIS A 150 16.14 -14.79 19.92
CA HIS A 150 17.06 -15.42 20.89
C HIS A 150 18.03 -16.42 20.24
N GLU A 151 17.73 -16.91 19.05
CA GLU A 151 18.61 -17.85 18.34
C GLU A 151 19.71 -17.11 17.59
N THR A 152 19.37 -16.01 16.93
CA THR A 152 20.33 -15.22 16.15
C THR A 152 20.93 -14.07 16.92
N GLY A 153 20.32 -13.63 18.03
CA GLY A 153 20.71 -12.45 18.79
C GLY A 153 20.38 -11.13 18.09
N HIS A 154 19.63 -11.16 16.99
CA HIS A 154 19.26 -9.96 16.24
C HIS A 154 17.87 -9.44 16.61
N ARG A 155 17.69 -8.12 16.58
CA ARG A 155 16.39 -7.49 16.75
C ARG A 155 15.67 -7.39 15.42
N GLY A 156 14.39 -7.77 15.41
CA GLY A 156 13.62 -7.76 14.18
C GLY A 156 12.24 -8.35 14.30
N PHE A 157 11.69 -8.75 13.16
CA PHE A 157 10.44 -9.46 13.09
C PHE A 157 10.66 -10.94 13.46
N THR A 158 10.31 -11.31 14.68
CA THR A 158 10.51 -12.67 15.20
C THR A 158 9.34 -13.59 14.92
N GLY A 159 8.31 -13.09 14.21
CA GLY A 159 7.44 -13.95 13.57
C GLY A 159 5.95 -13.97 13.79
N LEU A 160 5.39 -14.99 13.24
CA LEU A 160 3.98 -15.37 13.11
C LEU A 160 3.63 -16.51 14.09
N GLY A 161 4.28 -16.56 15.25
CA GLY A 161 4.20 -17.69 16.18
C GLY A 161 5.10 -18.86 15.74
N GLU A 162 4.69 -20.11 15.95
CA GLU A 162 5.51 -21.31 15.63
C GLU A 162 5.89 -21.44 14.14
N VAL A 163 5.28 -20.66 13.25
CA VAL A 163 5.51 -20.72 11.79
C VAL A 163 6.53 -19.70 11.32
N SER A 164 6.99 -18.83 12.19
CA SER A 164 7.76 -17.64 11.82
C SER A 164 9.16 -17.87 11.34
N ASP A 165 9.73 -18.99 11.65
CA ASP A 165 11.15 -19.28 11.46
C ASP A 165 11.56 -19.54 10.00
N ARG A 166 10.59 -19.54 9.07
CA ARG A 166 10.81 -19.83 7.66
C ARG A 166 10.68 -18.61 6.75
N SER A 167 10.53 -17.40 7.30
CA SER A 167 10.46 -16.21 6.46
C SER A 167 11.85 -15.81 5.97
N ASP A 168 11.94 -15.44 4.69
CA ASP A 168 13.20 -14.97 4.09
C ASP A 168 13.73 -13.75 4.83
N GLU A 169 15.06 -13.61 4.96
CA GLU A 169 15.68 -12.46 5.61
C GLU A 169 15.37 -11.12 4.91
N VAL A 170 15.06 -11.18 3.62
CA VAL A 170 14.66 -10.03 2.82
C VAL A 170 13.41 -10.39 2.02
N LEU A 171 12.39 -9.56 2.12
CA LEU A 171 11.18 -9.66 1.31
C LEU A 171 11.12 -8.51 0.31
N HIS A 172 10.64 -8.82 -0.89
CA HIS A 172 10.52 -7.88 -1.99
C HIS A 172 9.04 -7.59 -2.30
N SER A 173 8.72 -6.33 -2.57
CA SER A 173 7.41 -6.00 -3.13
C SER A 173 7.23 -6.66 -4.50
N ARG A 174 5.99 -7.10 -4.77
CA ARG A 174 5.63 -7.75 -6.04
C ARG A 174 5.18 -6.76 -7.11
N ILE A 175 5.17 -5.47 -6.80
CA ILE A 175 4.75 -4.40 -7.71
C ILE A 175 5.84 -4.15 -8.75
N ASP A 176 5.47 -4.05 -10.02
CA ASP A 176 6.36 -3.58 -11.09
C ASP A 176 6.59 -2.07 -10.95
N MET A 177 7.57 -1.72 -10.10
CA MET A 177 7.83 -0.33 -9.75
C MET A 177 8.33 0.50 -10.92
N ASP A 178 8.97 -0.10 -11.90
CA ASP A 178 9.43 0.61 -13.10
C ASP A 178 8.26 1.08 -13.94
N LYS A 179 7.21 0.25 -14.07
CA LYS A 179 5.97 0.67 -14.74
C LYS A 179 5.26 1.77 -13.94
N VAL A 180 5.14 1.60 -12.62
CA VAL A 180 4.54 2.60 -11.74
C VAL A 180 5.29 3.93 -11.82
N LEU A 181 6.62 3.89 -11.80
CA LEU A 181 7.48 5.07 -11.90
C LEU A 181 7.26 5.83 -13.22
N ARG A 182 7.25 5.10 -14.35
CA ARG A 182 6.99 5.70 -15.67
C ARG A 182 5.58 6.32 -15.74
N ALA A 183 4.56 5.59 -15.31
CA ALA A 183 3.17 6.06 -15.33
C ALA A 183 2.92 7.27 -14.43
N SER A 184 3.64 7.35 -13.29
CA SER A 184 3.46 8.42 -12.30
C SER A 184 4.25 9.68 -12.63
N ARG A 185 5.44 9.57 -13.24
CA ARG A 185 6.33 10.71 -13.54
C ARG A 185 5.93 11.47 -14.80
N GLY A 186 5.57 10.77 -15.87
CA GLY A 186 5.35 11.36 -17.19
C GLY A 186 4.22 12.40 -17.24
N GLU A 187 3.91 12.88 -18.45
CA GLU A 187 2.84 13.87 -18.69
C GLU A 187 1.48 13.46 -18.10
N GLY A 188 1.26 12.15 -17.94
CA GLY A 188 0.06 11.60 -17.32
C GLY A 188 0.01 11.66 -15.80
N GLY A 189 1.14 11.90 -15.08
CA GLY A 189 1.20 11.87 -13.62
C GLY A 189 1.80 13.11 -12.98
N GLY A 190 2.89 13.62 -13.51
CA GLY A 190 3.56 14.83 -13.00
C GLY A 190 4.24 14.68 -11.63
N VAL A 191 4.42 13.45 -11.12
CA VAL A 191 5.12 13.21 -9.83
C VAL A 191 6.63 13.14 -10.09
N GLU A 192 7.26 14.29 -10.31
CA GLU A 192 8.65 14.40 -10.78
C GLU A 192 9.67 13.78 -9.82
N PHE A 193 9.47 13.93 -8.50
CA PHE A 193 10.43 13.50 -7.47
C PHE A 193 10.16 12.07 -6.95
N LEU A 194 9.41 11.25 -7.68
CA LEU A 194 9.21 9.84 -7.34
C LEU A 194 10.47 9.04 -7.67
N ARG A 195 10.91 8.16 -6.79
CA ARG A 195 12.04 7.25 -7.01
C ARG A 195 11.77 5.86 -6.41
N ILE A 196 12.58 4.88 -6.79
CA ILE A 196 12.62 3.56 -6.18
C ILE A 196 13.79 3.51 -5.19
N SER A 197 13.57 2.89 -4.03
CA SER A 197 14.59 2.67 -3.00
C SER A 197 14.65 1.18 -2.60
N LYS A 198 15.80 0.76 -2.13
CA LYS A 198 16.05 -0.56 -1.52
C LYS A 198 16.42 -0.43 -0.04
N ASP A 199 16.15 0.72 0.57
CA ASP A 199 16.49 1.00 1.96
C ASP A 199 15.41 1.87 2.59
N ALA A 200 14.47 1.23 3.26
CA ALA A 200 13.37 1.90 3.97
C ALA A 200 13.77 2.37 5.39
N GLY A 201 15.04 2.21 5.79
CA GLY A 201 15.68 2.90 6.92
C GLY A 201 15.80 2.15 8.22
N LEU A 202 15.58 0.82 8.27
CA LEU A 202 15.77 -0.04 9.46
C LEU A 202 15.12 0.55 10.73
N PHE A 203 13.86 0.98 10.59
CA PHE A 203 13.04 1.47 11.69
C PHE A 203 11.58 1.05 11.48
N LEU A 204 10.61 1.68 12.16
CA LEU A 204 9.20 1.29 12.14
C LEU A 204 8.61 1.17 10.72
N CYS A 205 9.06 2.02 9.78
CA CYS A 205 8.59 1.96 8.39
C CYS A 205 8.94 0.63 7.75
N GLU A 206 10.20 0.25 7.79
CA GLU A 206 10.67 -1.00 7.20
C GLU A 206 10.17 -2.22 7.97
N PHE A 207 10.13 -2.15 9.30
CA PHE A 207 9.57 -3.20 10.14
C PHE A 207 8.11 -3.49 9.80
N THR A 208 7.28 -2.45 9.67
CA THR A 208 5.87 -2.57 9.29
C THR A 208 5.72 -3.16 7.90
N PHE A 209 6.56 -2.73 6.96
CA PHE A 209 6.56 -3.22 5.59
C PHE A 209 6.93 -4.70 5.54
N TYR A 210 8.02 -5.08 6.24
CA TYR A 210 8.43 -6.49 6.35
C TYR A 210 7.32 -7.34 6.95
N ALA A 211 6.79 -6.96 8.11
CA ALA A 211 5.71 -7.67 8.79
C ALA A 211 4.50 -7.89 7.88
N SER A 212 4.10 -6.86 7.13
CA SER A 212 2.95 -6.94 6.24
C SER A 212 3.18 -7.90 5.06
N MET A 213 4.35 -7.88 4.44
CA MET A 213 4.70 -8.85 3.38
C MET A 213 4.81 -10.27 3.93
N ALA A 214 5.38 -10.45 5.13
CA ALA A 214 5.48 -11.75 5.78
C ALA A 214 4.09 -12.35 6.06
N TRP A 215 3.14 -11.56 6.56
CA TRP A 215 1.75 -11.98 6.76
C TRP A 215 1.05 -12.30 5.44
N ALA A 216 1.21 -11.49 4.40
CA ALA A 216 0.64 -11.76 3.08
C ALA A 216 1.13 -13.12 2.52
N LYS A 217 2.44 -13.36 2.57
CA LYS A 217 3.08 -14.60 2.13
C LYS A 217 2.62 -15.80 2.97
N PHE A 218 2.59 -15.66 4.29
CA PHE A 218 2.14 -16.71 5.21
C PHE A 218 0.72 -17.16 4.89
N LEU A 219 -0.23 -16.23 4.78
CA LEU A 219 -1.63 -16.54 4.50
C LEU A 219 -1.87 -17.14 3.11
N ALA A 220 -0.99 -16.86 2.15
CA ALA A 220 -1.05 -17.47 0.82
C ALA A 220 -0.51 -18.91 0.82
N THR A 221 0.39 -19.26 1.75
CA THR A 221 1.05 -20.58 1.81
C THR A 221 0.40 -21.53 2.80
N THR A 222 -0.23 -21.01 3.86
CA THR A 222 -0.96 -21.83 4.83
C THR A 222 -2.38 -22.07 4.35
N HIS A 223 -2.77 -23.33 4.22
CA HIS A 223 -4.18 -23.71 4.18
C HIS A 223 -4.73 -23.42 5.58
N TYR A 224 -5.18 -22.19 5.81
CA TYR A 224 -5.86 -21.86 7.04
C TYR A 224 -7.17 -22.64 7.04
N ASN A 225 -7.21 -23.72 7.86
CA ASN A 225 -8.42 -24.45 8.19
C ASN A 225 -9.30 -23.57 9.07
N ASP A 226 -9.93 -22.54 8.49
CA ASP A 226 -11.03 -21.87 9.13
C ASP A 226 -12.13 -22.91 9.35
N ALA A 227 -12.59 -23.03 10.60
CA ALA A 227 -13.74 -23.86 10.96
C ALA A 227 -15.01 -23.48 10.15
N GLU A 228 -15.00 -22.32 9.50
CA GLU A 228 -16.02 -21.84 8.60
C GLU A 228 -15.90 -22.39 7.17
N THR A 229 -14.66 -22.63 6.70
CA THR A 229 -14.40 -23.31 5.42
C THR A 229 -14.74 -24.81 5.54
N ALA A 230 -14.43 -25.42 6.67
CA ALA A 230 -14.76 -26.81 6.96
C ALA A 230 -16.29 -27.10 7.01
N ARG A 231 -17.12 -26.08 7.25
CA ARG A 231 -18.59 -26.20 7.23
C ARG A 231 -19.17 -26.11 5.81
N ARG A 232 -18.44 -25.58 4.84
CA ARG A 232 -18.88 -25.49 3.42
C ARG A 232 -18.47 -26.72 2.60
N ASP A 233 -17.53 -27.52 3.08
CA ASP A 233 -17.06 -28.72 2.39
C ASP A 233 -18.02 -29.93 2.50
N VAL A 234 -19.19 -29.75 3.13
CA VAL A 234 -20.22 -30.82 3.22
C VAL A 234 -20.86 -31.10 1.86
N ASP A 235 -20.74 -30.20 0.88
CA ASP A 235 -21.32 -30.35 -0.46
C ASP A 235 -20.30 -30.84 -1.54
N GLY A 236 -19.11 -31.29 -1.15
CA GLY A 236 -18.22 -32.10 -2.02
C GLY A 236 -17.58 -31.39 -3.21
N ILE A 237 -17.58 -30.04 -3.27
CA ILE A 237 -16.87 -29.27 -4.29
C ILE A 237 -15.78 -28.44 -3.59
N GLY A 238 -14.72 -29.11 -3.14
CA GLY A 238 -13.52 -28.47 -2.64
C GLY A 238 -12.82 -27.75 -3.78
N SER A 239 -13.08 -26.45 -3.95
CA SER A 239 -12.22 -25.59 -4.79
C SER A 239 -10.89 -25.40 -4.07
N ASN A 240 -9.87 -26.12 -4.53
CA ASN A 240 -8.48 -26.04 -4.07
C ASN A 240 -7.84 -24.73 -4.60
N GLU A 241 -8.55 -23.60 -4.50
CA GLU A 241 -8.06 -22.29 -4.92
C GLU A 241 -7.01 -21.82 -3.92
N LYS A 242 -5.75 -21.83 -4.35
CA LYS A 242 -4.66 -21.19 -3.62
C LYS A 242 -5.06 -19.72 -3.36
N ARG A 243 -5.14 -19.36 -2.09
CA ARG A 243 -5.39 -17.95 -1.72
C ARG A 243 -4.28 -17.09 -2.32
N GLN A 244 -4.65 -16.13 -3.16
CA GLN A 244 -3.69 -15.22 -3.75
C GLN A 244 -3.08 -14.34 -2.65
N GLU A 245 -1.75 -14.20 -2.67
CA GLU A 245 -1.03 -13.31 -1.78
C GLU A 245 -1.48 -11.86 -2.00
N THR A 246 -1.92 -11.19 -0.94
CA THR A 246 -2.30 -9.77 -1.01
C THR A 246 -1.05 -8.94 -1.26
N PRO A 247 -0.96 -8.19 -2.38
CA PRO A 247 0.18 -7.33 -2.64
C PRO A 247 0.34 -6.26 -1.55
N VAL A 248 1.60 -5.94 -1.22
CA VAL A 248 1.94 -4.93 -0.22
C VAL A 248 2.97 -3.97 -0.82
N GLN A 249 2.77 -2.67 -0.60
CA GLN A 249 3.71 -1.62 -1.00
C GLN A 249 3.95 -0.64 0.15
N PHE A 250 5.18 -0.17 0.28
CA PHE A 250 5.51 0.95 1.16
C PHE A 250 5.90 2.18 0.33
N ILE A 251 5.35 3.33 0.70
CA ILE A 251 5.61 4.63 0.06
C ILE A 251 6.09 5.61 1.12
N HIS A 252 7.30 6.12 0.98
CA HIS A 252 7.73 7.28 1.74
C HIS A 252 7.31 8.57 1.06
N VAL A 253 6.68 9.48 1.83
CA VAL A 253 6.37 10.84 1.40
C VAL A 253 7.31 11.82 2.08
N PRO A 254 7.70 12.93 1.43
CA PRO A 254 8.51 13.96 2.07
C PRO A 254 7.71 14.73 3.13
N PRO A 255 8.38 15.50 4.01
CA PRO A 255 7.71 16.49 4.86
C PRO A 255 6.90 17.49 4.02
N VAL A 256 5.75 17.93 4.56
CA VAL A 256 4.88 18.89 3.88
C VAL A 256 5.65 20.17 3.57
N GLY A 257 5.51 20.68 2.34
CA GLY A 257 6.21 21.86 1.84
C GLY A 257 7.61 21.58 1.26
N LEU A 258 8.08 20.33 1.23
CA LEU A 258 9.42 19.96 0.78
C LEU A 258 9.41 18.84 -0.29
N PRO A 259 9.04 19.03 -1.54
CA PRO A 259 8.55 20.28 -2.16
C PRO A 259 7.02 20.38 -2.22
N TYR A 260 6.29 19.34 -1.79
CA TYR A 260 4.85 19.20 -2.00
C TYR A 260 4.06 19.73 -0.80
N SER A 261 3.04 20.52 -1.06
CA SER A 261 1.98 20.83 -0.09
C SER A 261 1.18 19.57 0.26
N LEU A 262 0.40 19.60 1.32
CA LEU A 262 -0.44 18.45 1.72
C LEU A 262 -1.45 18.03 0.64
N PRO A 263 -2.16 18.94 -0.06
CA PRO A 263 -3.00 18.56 -1.19
C PRO A 263 -2.22 17.88 -2.32
N GLU A 264 -1.02 18.36 -2.64
CA GLU A 264 -0.15 17.77 -3.67
C GLU A 264 0.35 16.38 -3.27
N LEU A 265 0.72 16.16 -2.00
CA LEU A 265 1.06 14.83 -1.48
C LEU A 265 -0.10 13.86 -1.60
N THR A 266 -1.31 14.29 -1.25
CA THR A 266 -2.52 13.48 -1.38
C THR A 266 -2.81 13.15 -2.84
N GLN A 267 -2.64 14.11 -3.74
CA GLN A 267 -2.81 13.90 -5.18
C GLN A 267 -1.72 12.99 -5.76
N ALA A 268 -0.47 13.15 -5.32
CA ALA A 268 0.63 12.25 -5.70
C ALA A 268 0.34 10.80 -5.29
N LEU A 269 -0.17 10.57 -4.08
CA LEU A 269 -0.60 9.25 -3.64
C LEU A 269 -1.70 8.68 -4.53
N ARG A 270 -2.73 9.46 -4.91
CA ARG A 270 -3.77 9.00 -5.85
C ARG A 270 -3.18 8.55 -7.19
N ILE A 271 -2.25 9.34 -7.74
CA ILE A 271 -1.59 9.04 -9.02
C ILE A 271 -0.77 7.76 -8.92
N ILE A 272 0.04 7.63 -7.88
CA ILE A 272 0.90 6.46 -7.66
C ILE A 272 0.04 5.21 -7.45
N ILE A 273 -1.01 5.28 -6.62
CA ILE A 273 -1.88 4.14 -6.33
C ILE A 273 -2.66 3.73 -7.58
N TRP A 274 -3.16 4.71 -8.36
CA TRP A 274 -3.78 4.41 -9.64
C TRP A 274 -2.82 3.66 -10.58
N ALA A 275 -1.56 4.11 -10.66
CA ALA A 275 -0.54 3.45 -11.46
C ALA A 275 -0.20 2.04 -10.95
N ILE A 276 -0.15 1.82 -9.63
CA ILE A 276 0.04 0.49 -9.04
C ILE A 276 -1.07 -0.45 -9.48
N VAL A 277 -2.33 -0.04 -9.36
CA VAL A 277 -3.49 -0.89 -9.64
C VAL A 277 -3.67 -1.17 -11.14
N ASN A 278 -3.38 -0.20 -12.00
CA ASN A 278 -3.66 -0.30 -13.43
C ASN A 278 -2.43 -0.62 -14.30
N GLU A 279 -1.22 -0.34 -13.81
CA GLU A 279 0.04 -0.52 -14.56
C GLU A 279 1.04 -1.44 -13.82
N GLY A 280 0.92 -1.58 -12.51
CA GLY A 280 1.86 -2.28 -11.64
C GLY A 280 1.80 -3.80 -11.67
N GLY A 281 0.99 -4.40 -12.55
CA GLY A 281 0.95 -5.85 -12.75
C GLY A 281 0.16 -6.62 -11.69
N LEU A 282 -0.92 -5.99 -11.12
CA LEU A 282 -1.84 -6.61 -10.15
C LEU A 282 -3.02 -7.30 -10.79
#